data_c85961de99c0e955f87068cc2f222721
#
_entry.id   c85961de99c0e955f87068cc2f222721
#
_cell.length_a   1.000
_cell.length_b   1.000
_cell.length_c   1.000
_cell.angle_alpha   90.00
_cell.angle_beta   90.00
_cell.angle_gamma   90.00
#
_symmetry.space_group_name_H-M   'P 1'
#
loop_
_entity.id
_entity.type
_entity.pdbx_description
1 polymer ?
#
loop_
_entity_poly.entity_id
_entity_poly.type
_entity_poly.pdbx_seq_one_letter_code
_entity_poly.pdbx_strand_id
1 'polypeptide(L)'
;MLKQGKMDFFVTFNNVNLTYFTGFSGATALLIPKQGEGTLYVSAVNYEQAKTETKGLAVDLLKRGENLMQKIAAKTAPNKLAVDSLSIESWRSLAKAVGGEEKLETAGNLILELRSVKDQDEVKLIREACNLAEIGMQMAFETVKPGVTERRVAAEVEYAMRKKGADGTSFDTIIASGISSAFPHGSCTNRTIHQGDLVVVDLGATYQSYRSDMTRTFTAGKSTEKQMKIYETVKVAQQKAFKAISPNISAAQVDGAARRAIEAAGFGEFFVHNLGHGVGLEIHEAPILSPDSKDTLAAGNVVTDEPGIYLPGYGGVRIEDTVLITSNGAERLTTGYYSLETLR
;
A
#
# COMPACT_ATOMS: atom_id res chain seq x y z
N MET A 1 -11.92 -5.28 -21.51
CA MET A 1 -13.18 -5.87 -21.04
C MET A 1 -14.39 -5.30 -21.75
N LEU A 2 -14.80 -4.07 -21.52
CA LEU A 2 -15.94 -3.47 -22.21
C LEU A 2 -15.73 -3.43 -23.73
N LYS A 3 -14.56 -2.99 -24.23
CA LYS A 3 -14.23 -2.97 -25.66
C LYS A 3 -14.14 -4.36 -26.32
N GLN A 4 -13.82 -5.41 -25.56
CA GLN A 4 -13.77 -6.79 -26.07
C GLN A 4 -15.14 -7.47 -26.21
N GLY A 5 -16.22 -6.77 -25.88
CA GLY A 5 -17.58 -7.19 -26.20
C GLY A 5 -18.24 -8.17 -25.22
N LYS A 6 -17.57 -8.54 -24.13
CA LYS A 6 -18.13 -9.49 -23.15
C LYS A 6 -19.12 -8.85 -22.17
N MET A 7 -18.94 -7.53 -21.87
CA MET A 7 -19.75 -6.77 -20.92
C MET A 7 -20.20 -5.45 -21.53
N ASP A 8 -21.38 -4.99 -21.16
CA ASP A 8 -21.94 -3.73 -21.62
C ASP A 8 -21.74 -2.60 -20.62
N PHE A 9 -21.63 -2.96 -19.33
CA PHE A 9 -21.46 -2.04 -18.22
C PHE A 9 -20.44 -2.59 -17.21
N PHE A 10 -19.77 -1.68 -16.52
CA PHE A 10 -19.01 -1.94 -15.32
C PHE A 10 -19.54 -1.07 -14.18
N VAL A 11 -19.68 -1.64 -12.99
CA VAL A 11 -20.02 -0.89 -11.78
C VAL A 11 -19.01 -1.18 -10.68
N THR A 12 -18.57 -0.12 -9.99
CA THR A 12 -17.77 -0.22 -8.77
C THR A 12 -18.49 0.39 -7.59
N PHE A 13 -18.36 -0.28 -6.45
CA PHE A 13 -18.81 0.18 -5.13
C PHE A 13 -17.62 0.33 -4.16
N ASN A 14 -16.45 -0.09 -4.58
CA ASN A 14 -15.23 -0.02 -3.78
C ASN A 14 -14.70 1.42 -3.75
N ASN A 15 -14.55 1.99 -2.56
CA ASN A 15 -14.11 3.38 -2.38
C ASN A 15 -12.76 3.69 -3.04
N VAL A 16 -11.83 2.74 -3.02
CA VAL A 16 -10.51 2.90 -3.64
C VAL A 16 -10.65 2.99 -5.16
N ASN A 17 -11.47 2.11 -5.76
CA ASN A 17 -11.74 2.12 -7.19
C ASN A 17 -12.57 3.36 -7.61
N LEU A 18 -13.50 3.83 -6.77
CA LEU A 18 -14.18 5.10 -6.97
C LEU A 18 -13.18 6.26 -7.05
N THR A 19 -12.24 6.33 -6.09
CA THR A 19 -11.16 7.33 -6.10
C THR A 19 -10.28 7.20 -7.34
N TYR A 20 -9.90 5.97 -7.72
CA TYR A 20 -9.09 5.70 -8.91
C TYR A 20 -9.70 6.24 -10.21
N PHE A 21 -11.00 6.02 -10.42
CA PHE A 21 -11.68 6.42 -11.65
C PHE A 21 -12.13 7.87 -11.66
N THR A 22 -12.31 8.51 -10.51
CA THR A 22 -12.98 9.82 -10.44
C THR A 22 -12.17 10.90 -9.71
N GLY A 23 -11.14 10.53 -8.97
CA GLY A 23 -10.45 11.41 -8.02
C GLY A 23 -11.30 11.76 -6.78
N PHE A 24 -12.52 11.21 -6.66
CA PHE A 24 -13.48 11.56 -5.61
C PHE A 24 -13.88 10.34 -4.77
N SER A 25 -13.60 10.41 -3.46
CA SER A 25 -13.84 9.31 -2.51
C SER A 25 -15.25 9.31 -1.89
N GLY A 26 -16.04 10.36 -2.10
CA GLY A 26 -17.36 10.56 -1.47
C GLY A 26 -18.54 9.93 -2.21
N ALA A 27 -18.32 9.16 -3.28
CA ALA A 27 -19.37 8.52 -4.07
C ALA A 27 -19.83 7.19 -3.43
N THR A 28 -21.03 6.76 -3.83
CA THR A 28 -21.61 5.48 -3.38
C THR A 28 -21.38 4.38 -4.43
N ALA A 29 -21.44 4.73 -5.72
CA ALA A 29 -21.15 3.82 -6.83
C ALA A 29 -20.82 4.62 -8.09
N LEU A 30 -20.05 3.98 -8.99
CA LEU A 30 -19.81 4.49 -10.34
C LEU A 30 -20.22 3.43 -11.35
N LEU A 31 -21.12 3.77 -12.25
CA LEU A 31 -21.54 2.95 -13.38
C LEU A 31 -20.88 3.48 -14.66
N ILE A 32 -20.08 2.64 -15.31
CA ILE A 32 -19.40 2.98 -16.57
C ILE A 32 -20.00 2.14 -17.70
N PRO A 33 -20.65 2.76 -18.70
CA PRO A 33 -21.15 2.08 -19.87
C PRO A 33 -20.01 1.79 -20.87
N LYS A 34 -20.21 0.82 -21.76
CA LYS A 34 -19.31 0.55 -22.88
C LYS A 34 -19.15 1.75 -23.80
N GLN A 35 -20.20 2.54 -23.97
CA GLN A 35 -20.24 3.79 -24.76
C GLN A 35 -21.09 4.83 -24.02
N GLY A 36 -20.68 6.08 -24.12
CA GLY A 36 -21.38 7.18 -23.48
C GLY A 36 -20.77 7.60 -22.14
N GLU A 37 -21.48 8.45 -21.43
CA GLU A 37 -21.05 9.04 -20.16
C GLU A 37 -21.31 8.11 -18.98
N GLY A 38 -20.34 7.99 -18.06
CA GLY A 38 -20.49 7.26 -16.80
C GLY A 38 -21.43 8.00 -15.84
N THR A 39 -22.05 7.24 -14.92
CA THR A 39 -22.94 7.80 -13.88
C THR A 39 -22.34 7.58 -12.51
N LEU A 40 -22.09 8.66 -11.78
CA LEU A 40 -21.64 8.66 -10.40
C LEU A 40 -22.84 8.82 -9.46
N TYR A 41 -23.15 7.80 -8.67
CA TYR A 41 -24.22 7.83 -7.67
C TYR A 41 -23.67 8.37 -6.35
N VAL A 42 -24.31 9.42 -5.83
CA VAL A 42 -23.83 10.13 -4.65
C VAL A 42 -24.97 10.43 -3.71
N SER A 43 -24.74 10.27 -2.41
CA SER A 43 -25.70 10.69 -1.38
C SER A 43 -25.81 12.22 -1.29
N ALA A 44 -26.92 12.71 -0.70
CA ALA A 44 -27.15 14.15 -0.58
C ALA A 44 -26.03 14.92 0.16
N VAL A 45 -25.33 14.27 1.09
CA VAL A 45 -24.22 14.89 1.85
C VAL A 45 -23.07 15.31 0.95
N ASN A 46 -22.75 14.50 -0.07
CA ASN A 46 -21.59 14.70 -0.94
C ASN A 46 -21.96 15.21 -2.34
N TYR A 47 -23.26 15.45 -2.61
CA TYR A 47 -23.76 15.71 -3.96
C TYR A 47 -23.18 16.98 -4.60
N GLU A 48 -23.18 18.11 -3.87
CA GLU A 48 -22.66 19.37 -4.41
C GLU A 48 -21.13 19.34 -4.57
N GLN A 49 -20.43 18.66 -3.66
CA GLN A 49 -18.98 18.44 -3.78
C GLN A 49 -18.65 17.61 -5.02
N ALA A 50 -19.36 16.49 -5.23
CA ALA A 50 -19.16 15.64 -6.40
C ALA A 50 -19.34 16.41 -7.72
N LYS A 51 -20.37 17.27 -7.82
CA LYS A 51 -20.59 18.12 -9.00
C LYS A 51 -19.44 19.09 -9.29
N THR A 52 -18.75 19.51 -8.23
CA THR A 52 -17.64 20.46 -8.35
C THR A 52 -16.33 19.77 -8.69
N GLU A 53 -16.07 18.60 -8.07
CA GLU A 53 -14.77 17.93 -8.14
C GLU A 53 -14.68 16.89 -9.28
N THR A 54 -15.82 16.32 -9.74
CA THR A 54 -15.78 15.31 -10.81
C THR A 54 -16.06 15.93 -12.19
N LYS A 55 -15.35 15.43 -13.20
CA LYS A 55 -15.50 15.88 -14.60
C LYS A 55 -15.81 14.69 -15.51
N GLY A 56 -16.62 14.92 -16.54
CA GLY A 56 -16.93 13.89 -17.56
C GLY A 56 -17.82 12.77 -17.04
N LEU A 57 -18.57 13.00 -15.95
CA LEU A 57 -19.49 12.04 -15.35
C LEU A 57 -20.84 12.72 -15.06
N ALA A 58 -21.94 12.03 -15.32
CA ALA A 58 -23.26 12.43 -14.85
C ALA A 58 -23.35 12.14 -13.34
N VAL A 59 -23.55 13.16 -12.51
CA VAL A 59 -23.73 12.99 -11.06
C VAL A 59 -25.21 12.80 -10.75
N ASP A 60 -25.58 11.61 -10.26
CA ASP A 60 -26.95 11.21 -9.92
C ASP A 60 -27.13 11.19 -8.40
N LEU A 61 -28.05 12.02 -7.89
CA LEU A 61 -28.38 12.08 -6.47
C LEU A 61 -29.15 10.81 -6.05
N LEU A 62 -28.59 10.09 -5.10
CA LEU A 62 -29.29 9.00 -4.40
C LEU A 62 -30.10 9.60 -3.23
N LYS A 63 -31.42 9.75 -3.42
CA LYS A 63 -32.32 10.28 -2.40
C LYS A 63 -32.54 9.24 -1.29
N ARG A 64 -32.91 9.76 -0.11
CA ARG A 64 -33.24 8.90 1.04
C ARG A 64 -34.40 7.97 0.71
N GLY A 65 -34.21 6.65 0.91
CA GLY A 65 -35.20 5.61 0.60
C GLY A 65 -35.15 5.07 -0.83
N GLU A 66 -34.38 5.67 -1.73
CA GLU A 66 -34.15 5.08 -3.06
C GLU A 66 -33.24 3.83 -2.97
N ASN A 67 -33.56 2.84 -3.78
CA ASN A 67 -32.76 1.63 -3.87
C ASN A 67 -31.73 1.75 -5.01
N LEU A 68 -30.45 1.85 -4.64
CA LEU A 68 -29.35 1.98 -5.59
C LEU A 68 -29.30 0.84 -6.60
N MET A 69 -29.54 -0.41 -6.17
CA MET A 69 -29.49 -1.57 -7.07
C MET A 69 -30.58 -1.50 -8.15
N GLN A 70 -31.77 -1.02 -7.79
CA GLN A 70 -32.82 -0.76 -8.76
C GLN A 70 -32.49 0.40 -9.72
N LYS A 71 -31.86 1.47 -9.23
CA LYS A 71 -31.41 2.58 -10.10
C LYS A 71 -30.37 2.10 -11.12
N ILE A 72 -29.41 1.27 -10.68
CA ILE A 72 -28.41 0.67 -11.58
C ILE A 72 -29.10 -0.25 -12.59
N ALA A 73 -29.97 -1.14 -12.13
CA ALA A 73 -30.71 -2.08 -12.98
C ALA A 73 -31.54 -1.34 -14.05
N ALA A 74 -32.21 -0.25 -13.70
CA ALA A 74 -32.98 0.55 -14.65
C ALA A 74 -32.15 1.12 -15.80
N LYS A 75 -30.84 1.38 -15.57
CA LYS A 75 -29.91 1.88 -16.61
C LYS A 75 -29.20 0.74 -17.38
N THR A 76 -29.13 -0.47 -16.81
CA THR A 76 -28.32 -1.55 -17.36
C THR A 76 -29.11 -2.70 -17.99
N ALA A 77 -30.37 -2.94 -17.57
CA ALA A 77 -31.17 -4.02 -18.11
C ALA A 77 -31.52 -3.79 -19.61
N PRO A 78 -31.49 -4.84 -20.45
CA PRO A 78 -31.26 -6.27 -20.12
C PRO A 78 -29.79 -6.71 -20.21
N ASN A 79 -28.85 -5.83 -20.24
CA ASN A 79 -27.44 -6.06 -20.56
C ASN A 79 -26.66 -6.75 -19.43
N LYS A 80 -25.42 -7.20 -19.76
CA LYS A 80 -24.48 -7.79 -18.80
C LYS A 80 -23.67 -6.72 -18.07
N LEU A 81 -23.46 -6.94 -16.77
CA LEU A 81 -22.83 -6.03 -15.84
C LEU A 81 -21.61 -6.66 -15.17
N ALA A 82 -20.44 -6.05 -15.35
CA ALA A 82 -19.26 -6.40 -14.60
C ALA A 82 -19.23 -5.66 -13.26
N VAL A 83 -18.83 -6.32 -12.18
CA VAL A 83 -18.80 -5.79 -10.82
C VAL A 83 -17.43 -6.08 -10.19
N ASP A 84 -16.83 -5.13 -9.49
CA ASP A 84 -15.52 -5.31 -8.86
C ASP A 84 -15.60 -6.10 -7.55
N SER A 85 -16.31 -5.58 -6.56
CA SER A 85 -16.50 -6.26 -5.28
C SER A 85 -17.82 -5.84 -4.64
N LEU A 86 -18.53 -6.79 -4.07
CA LEU A 86 -19.75 -6.58 -3.30
C LEU A 86 -19.83 -7.58 -2.14
N SER A 87 -20.54 -7.21 -1.06
CA SER A 87 -21.01 -8.21 -0.10
C SER A 87 -21.97 -9.19 -0.77
N ILE A 88 -22.07 -10.38 -0.22
CA ILE A 88 -23.00 -11.43 -0.75
C ILE A 88 -24.44 -10.90 -0.80
N GLU A 89 -24.86 -10.14 0.22
CA GLU A 89 -26.22 -9.58 0.25
C GLU A 89 -26.42 -8.54 -0.87
N SER A 90 -25.43 -7.66 -1.07
CA SER A 90 -25.47 -6.65 -2.14
C SER A 90 -25.44 -7.30 -3.52
N TRP A 91 -24.63 -8.34 -3.71
CA TRP A 91 -24.60 -9.14 -4.93
C TRP A 91 -25.96 -9.75 -5.24
N ARG A 92 -26.59 -10.43 -4.28
CA ARG A 92 -27.92 -11.01 -4.44
C ARG A 92 -29.00 -9.95 -4.73
N SER A 93 -28.92 -8.80 -4.07
CA SER A 93 -29.83 -7.68 -4.31
C SER A 93 -29.69 -7.13 -5.74
N LEU A 94 -28.45 -6.96 -6.22
CA LEU A 94 -28.16 -6.51 -7.59
C LEU A 94 -28.61 -7.56 -8.61
N ALA A 95 -28.30 -8.83 -8.40
CA ALA A 95 -28.72 -9.94 -9.26
C ALA A 95 -30.24 -10.00 -9.42
N LYS A 96 -30.99 -9.88 -8.32
CA LYS A 96 -32.45 -9.80 -8.36
C LYS A 96 -32.93 -8.58 -9.15
N ALA A 97 -32.27 -7.42 -8.98
CA ALA A 97 -32.67 -6.18 -9.66
C ALA A 97 -32.42 -6.24 -11.17
N VAL A 98 -31.30 -6.83 -11.63
CA VAL A 98 -30.97 -6.96 -13.07
C VAL A 98 -31.67 -8.15 -13.74
N GLY A 99 -32.31 -9.04 -12.96
CA GLY A 99 -33.11 -10.16 -13.48
C GLY A 99 -32.38 -11.49 -13.59
N GLY A 100 -31.26 -11.69 -12.85
CA GLY A 100 -30.56 -12.97 -12.73
C GLY A 100 -29.05 -12.81 -12.48
N GLU A 101 -28.45 -13.82 -11.81
CA GLU A 101 -27.00 -13.85 -11.53
C GLU A 101 -26.17 -14.02 -12.82
N GLU A 102 -26.72 -14.66 -13.84
CA GLU A 102 -26.08 -14.87 -15.14
C GLU A 102 -25.78 -13.56 -15.90
N LYS A 103 -26.35 -12.45 -15.45
CA LYS A 103 -26.08 -11.11 -15.96
C LYS A 103 -24.94 -10.41 -15.25
N LEU A 104 -24.44 -10.96 -14.15
CA LEU A 104 -23.36 -10.41 -13.38
C LEU A 104 -22.06 -11.19 -13.62
N GLU A 105 -20.95 -10.49 -13.71
CA GLU A 105 -19.60 -11.07 -13.78
C GLU A 105 -18.65 -10.30 -12.87
N THR A 106 -17.73 -11.00 -12.22
CA THR A 106 -16.73 -10.37 -11.35
C THR A 106 -15.60 -9.76 -12.17
N ALA A 107 -15.20 -8.53 -11.85
CA ALA A 107 -14.16 -7.77 -12.54
C ALA A 107 -13.03 -7.31 -11.61
N GLY A 108 -13.02 -7.73 -10.35
CA GLY A 108 -12.07 -7.25 -9.35
C GLY A 108 -10.61 -7.43 -9.77
N ASN A 109 -10.23 -8.60 -10.27
CA ASN A 109 -8.86 -8.88 -10.72
C ASN A 109 -8.39 -7.92 -11.82
N LEU A 110 -9.27 -7.57 -12.76
CA LEU A 110 -8.92 -6.66 -13.85
C LEU A 110 -8.66 -5.24 -13.36
N ILE A 111 -9.36 -4.80 -12.32
CA ILE A 111 -9.12 -3.50 -11.71
C ILE A 111 -7.81 -3.52 -10.93
N LEU A 112 -7.52 -4.60 -10.21
CA LEU A 112 -6.23 -4.78 -9.53
C LEU A 112 -5.06 -4.78 -10.53
N GLU A 113 -5.17 -5.48 -11.66
CA GLU A 113 -4.18 -5.44 -12.73
C GLU A 113 -4.00 -4.03 -13.30
N LEU A 114 -5.10 -3.29 -13.54
CA LEU A 114 -5.06 -1.92 -14.02
C LEU A 114 -4.33 -0.99 -13.06
N ARG A 115 -4.63 -1.07 -11.75
CA ARG A 115 -4.02 -0.28 -10.68
C ARG A 115 -2.58 -0.68 -10.38
N SER A 116 -2.19 -1.91 -10.68
CA SER A 116 -0.82 -2.38 -10.42
C SER A 116 0.23 -1.62 -11.23
N VAL A 117 -0.10 -1.17 -12.46
CA VAL A 117 0.77 -0.40 -13.33
C VAL A 117 0.40 1.07 -13.25
N LYS A 118 1.21 1.85 -12.53
CA LYS A 118 1.01 3.27 -12.28
C LYS A 118 1.40 4.08 -13.50
N ASP A 119 0.59 5.08 -13.82
CA ASP A 119 0.95 6.09 -14.79
C ASP A 119 1.89 7.16 -14.19
N GLN A 120 2.29 8.13 -15.00
CA GLN A 120 3.26 9.15 -14.57
C GLN A 120 2.67 10.10 -13.50
N ASP A 121 1.37 10.35 -13.53
CA ASP A 121 0.74 11.24 -12.55
C ASP A 121 0.55 10.52 -11.21
N GLU A 122 0.18 9.24 -11.23
CA GLU A 122 0.16 8.39 -10.04
C GLU A 122 1.54 8.27 -9.39
N VAL A 123 2.59 8.06 -10.20
CA VAL A 123 3.99 7.99 -9.72
C VAL A 123 4.42 9.29 -9.05
N LYS A 124 4.01 10.47 -9.56
CA LYS A 124 4.30 11.77 -8.92
C LYS A 124 3.67 11.85 -7.52
N LEU A 125 2.42 11.40 -7.38
CA LEU A 125 1.73 11.42 -6.07
C LEU A 125 2.39 10.46 -5.08
N ILE A 126 2.79 9.27 -5.53
CA ILE A 126 3.53 8.32 -4.69
C ILE A 126 4.90 8.90 -4.28
N ARG A 127 5.61 9.60 -5.17
CA ARG A 127 6.86 10.28 -4.83
C ARG A 127 6.67 11.31 -3.72
N GLU A 128 5.60 12.12 -3.79
CA GLU A 128 5.30 13.08 -2.73
C GLU A 128 4.98 12.38 -1.40
N ALA A 129 4.23 11.27 -1.44
CA ALA A 129 4.02 10.44 -0.25
C ALA A 129 5.35 9.89 0.30
N CYS A 130 6.27 9.43 -0.56
CA CYS A 130 7.61 8.98 -0.16
C CYS A 130 8.45 10.11 0.45
N ASN A 131 8.45 11.31 -0.15
CA ASN A 131 9.14 12.48 0.40
C ASN A 131 8.63 12.84 1.81
N LEU A 132 7.31 12.72 2.02
CA LEU A 132 6.71 12.96 3.33
C LEU A 132 7.08 11.87 4.34
N ALA A 133 7.17 10.60 3.92
CA ALA A 133 7.64 9.50 4.76
C ALA A 133 9.11 9.70 5.17
N GLU A 134 9.98 10.18 4.27
CA GLU A 134 11.38 10.50 4.61
C GLU A 134 11.48 11.60 5.67
N ILE A 135 10.59 12.60 5.65
CA ILE A 135 10.50 13.63 6.71
C ILE A 135 10.12 12.98 8.05
N GLY A 136 9.18 12.04 8.03
CA GLY A 136 8.83 11.25 9.21
C GLY A 136 10.02 10.42 9.71
N MET A 137 10.75 9.79 8.81
CA MET A 137 11.92 8.98 9.15
C MET A 137 13.06 9.82 9.71
N GLN A 138 13.28 11.05 9.19
CA GLN A 138 14.20 12.01 9.80
C GLN A 138 13.81 12.30 11.24
N MET A 139 12.54 12.59 11.49
CA MET A 139 12.05 12.86 12.84
C MET A 139 12.24 11.66 13.78
N ALA A 140 12.01 10.44 13.28
CA ALA A 140 12.28 9.22 14.04
C ALA A 140 13.77 9.10 14.40
N PHE A 141 14.67 9.32 13.42
CA PHE A 141 16.11 9.30 13.63
C PHE A 141 16.58 10.27 14.71
N GLU A 142 15.98 11.46 14.79
CA GLU A 142 16.28 12.48 15.79
C GLU A 142 15.67 12.18 17.17
N THR A 143 14.54 11.46 17.21
CA THR A 143 13.74 11.26 18.42
C THR A 143 14.03 9.94 19.13
N VAL A 144 14.44 8.89 18.37
CA VAL A 144 14.78 7.57 18.94
C VAL A 144 16.01 7.67 19.84
N LYS A 145 15.77 7.62 21.13
CA LYS A 145 16.84 7.65 22.18
C LYS A 145 16.31 7.03 23.47
N PRO A 146 17.21 6.58 24.37
CA PRO A 146 16.83 6.08 25.67
C PRO A 146 15.98 7.07 26.47
N GLY A 147 14.95 6.57 27.16
CA GLY A 147 14.03 7.38 27.98
C GLY A 147 12.82 7.93 27.23
N VAL A 148 12.74 7.82 25.91
CA VAL A 148 11.58 8.21 25.12
C VAL A 148 10.66 6.98 24.95
N THR A 149 9.34 7.17 24.94
CA THR A 149 8.38 6.09 24.69
C THR A 149 8.15 5.89 23.19
N GLU A 150 7.81 4.66 22.79
CA GLU A 150 7.45 4.34 21.39
C GLU A 150 6.34 5.27 20.88
N ARG A 151 5.27 5.49 21.68
CA ARG A 151 4.17 6.39 21.30
C ARG A 151 4.61 7.84 21.10
N ARG A 152 5.59 8.31 21.85
CA ARG A 152 6.11 9.65 21.65
C ARG A 152 6.85 9.76 20.31
N VAL A 153 7.66 8.75 19.95
CA VAL A 153 8.33 8.73 18.65
C VAL A 153 7.30 8.74 17.52
N ALA A 154 6.26 7.90 17.59
CA ALA A 154 5.18 7.87 16.60
C ALA A 154 4.49 9.23 16.46
N ALA A 155 4.13 9.87 17.58
CA ALA A 155 3.46 11.17 17.58
C ALA A 155 4.30 12.27 16.91
N GLU A 156 5.61 12.33 17.19
CA GLU A 156 6.53 13.31 16.57
C GLU A 156 6.68 13.05 15.05
N VAL A 157 6.78 11.78 14.66
CA VAL A 157 6.84 11.35 13.25
C VAL A 157 5.58 11.77 12.50
N GLU A 158 4.41 11.41 13.00
CA GLU A 158 3.12 11.73 12.37
C GLU A 158 2.86 13.22 12.31
N TYR A 159 3.21 13.95 13.38
CA TYR A 159 3.15 15.42 13.38
C TYR A 159 4.05 16.02 12.30
N ALA A 160 5.28 15.54 12.15
CA ALA A 160 6.21 16.04 11.14
C ALA A 160 5.68 15.84 9.71
N MET A 161 5.19 14.64 9.41
CA MET A 161 4.58 14.33 8.11
C MET A 161 3.36 15.21 7.84
N ARG A 162 2.43 15.29 8.81
CA ARG A 162 1.21 16.09 8.69
C ARG A 162 1.52 17.58 8.51
N LYS A 163 2.46 18.12 9.26
CA LYS A 163 2.88 19.53 9.16
C LYS A 163 3.45 19.87 7.77
N LYS A 164 3.96 18.89 7.06
CA LYS A 164 4.55 19.05 5.73
C LYS A 164 3.58 18.75 4.58
N GLY A 165 2.34 18.41 4.88
CA GLY A 165 1.26 18.28 3.90
C GLY A 165 0.76 16.87 3.66
N ALA A 166 1.13 15.89 4.50
CA ALA A 166 0.52 14.58 4.43
C ALA A 166 -0.97 14.64 4.80
N ASP A 167 -1.83 13.96 4.03
CA ASP A 167 -3.25 13.81 4.34
C ASP A 167 -3.49 12.89 5.54
N GLY A 168 -2.54 12.00 5.82
CA GLY A 168 -2.56 11.05 6.92
C GLY A 168 -1.35 10.13 6.87
N THR A 169 -1.37 9.13 7.75
CA THR A 169 -0.48 7.97 7.66
C THR A 169 -1.03 6.96 6.65
N SER A 170 -0.17 6.15 6.04
CA SER A 170 -0.58 5.04 5.15
C SER A 170 -1.21 3.89 5.92
N PHE A 171 -0.75 3.69 7.14
CA PHE A 171 -1.15 2.69 8.12
C PHE A 171 -0.78 3.21 9.52
N ASP A 172 -1.12 2.47 10.57
CA ASP A 172 -0.74 2.81 11.94
C ASP A 172 0.79 2.72 12.07
N THR A 173 1.45 3.83 12.37
CA THR A 173 2.92 3.91 12.51
C THR A 173 3.42 2.88 13.52
N ILE A 174 4.39 2.07 13.13
CA ILE A 174 5.00 1.05 13.99
C ILE A 174 6.31 1.59 14.56
N ILE A 175 6.40 1.67 15.89
CA ILE A 175 7.65 1.88 16.63
C ILE A 175 7.76 0.70 17.59
N ALA A 176 8.57 -0.27 17.25
CA ALA A 176 8.76 -1.48 18.05
C ALA A 176 10.18 -1.57 18.58
N SER A 177 10.36 -1.55 19.90
CA SER A 177 11.67 -1.46 20.54
C SER A 177 12.04 -2.67 21.39
N GLY A 178 13.34 -2.97 21.49
CA GLY A 178 13.88 -4.12 22.23
C GLY A 178 13.33 -5.45 21.74
N ILE A 179 12.81 -6.28 22.63
CA ILE A 179 12.24 -7.58 22.28
C ILE A 179 11.01 -7.48 21.37
N SER A 180 10.26 -6.36 21.44
CA SER A 180 9.08 -6.13 20.59
C SER A 180 9.47 -5.90 19.13
N SER A 181 10.69 -5.48 18.85
CA SER A 181 11.19 -5.36 17.47
C SER A 181 11.28 -6.71 16.72
N ALA A 182 11.22 -7.83 17.47
CA ALA A 182 11.15 -9.18 16.87
C ALA A 182 9.75 -9.55 16.36
N PHE A 183 8.76 -8.66 16.49
CA PHE A 183 7.41 -8.86 15.96
C PHE A 183 7.24 -8.05 14.67
N PRO A 184 7.13 -8.67 13.47
CA PRO A 184 7.01 -7.94 12.20
C PRO A 184 5.88 -6.91 12.18
N HIS A 185 4.73 -7.26 12.76
CA HIS A 185 3.57 -6.38 12.91
C HIS A 185 3.42 -5.85 14.35
N GLY A 186 4.55 -5.48 14.96
CA GLY A 186 4.54 -4.83 16.26
C GLY A 186 3.78 -3.52 16.22
N SER A 187 3.16 -3.14 17.33
CA SER A 187 2.45 -1.85 17.47
C SER A 187 3.15 -0.94 18.47
N CYS A 188 2.94 0.36 18.35
CA CYS A 188 3.42 1.33 19.34
C CYS A 188 2.77 1.10 20.70
N THR A 189 3.59 1.02 21.73
CA THR A 189 3.16 0.86 23.12
C THR A 189 3.64 2.03 23.99
N ASN A 190 3.32 1.98 25.28
CA ASN A 190 3.90 2.89 26.27
C ASN A 190 5.30 2.48 26.74
N ARG A 191 5.91 1.46 26.10
CA ARG A 191 7.25 1.01 26.44
C ARG A 191 8.24 2.18 26.27
N THR A 192 9.07 2.37 27.27
CA THR A 192 10.21 3.28 27.21
C THR A 192 11.35 2.57 26.49
N ILE A 193 11.94 3.24 25.51
CA ILE A 193 13.13 2.77 24.79
C ILE A 193 14.31 2.77 25.76
N HIS A 194 15.04 1.66 25.83
CA HIS A 194 16.21 1.51 26.69
C HIS A 194 17.50 1.58 25.89
N GLN A 195 18.59 1.86 26.59
CA GLN A 195 19.93 1.85 26.01
C GLN A 195 20.24 0.48 25.38
N GLY A 196 20.65 0.48 24.10
CA GLY A 196 20.99 -0.73 23.36
C GLY A 196 19.80 -1.45 22.70
N ASP A 197 18.56 -0.94 22.85
CA ASP A 197 17.42 -1.49 22.13
C ASP A 197 17.58 -1.34 20.61
N LEU A 198 17.27 -2.38 19.85
CA LEU A 198 16.88 -2.26 18.45
C LEU A 198 15.49 -1.62 18.40
N VAL A 199 15.29 -0.65 17.53
CA VAL A 199 14.02 0.05 17.33
C VAL A 199 13.67 -0.02 15.85
N VAL A 200 12.70 -0.85 15.50
CA VAL A 200 12.09 -0.87 14.17
C VAL A 200 11.13 0.30 14.09
N VAL A 201 11.35 1.16 13.12
CA VAL A 201 10.50 2.28 12.75
C VAL A 201 9.94 2.00 11.37
N ASP A 202 8.63 1.78 11.29
CA ASP A 202 7.92 1.49 10.06
C ASP A 202 6.77 2.48 9.92
N LEU A 203 6.80 3.26 8.85
CA LEU A 203 5.92 4.39 8.63
C LEU A 203 5.65 4.63 7.15
N GLY A 204 4.52 5.23 6.88
CA GLY A 204 4.18 5.71 5.55
C GLY A 204 3.29 6.93 5.62
N ALA A 205 3.32 7.76 4.60
CA ALA A 205 2.46 8.92 4.43
C ALA A 205 1.42 8.69 3.33
N THR A 206 0.26 9.32 3.47
CA THR A 206 -0.73 9.43 2.42
C THR A 206 -0.71 10.85 1.85
N TYR A 207 -0.68 10.95 0.52
CA TYR A 207 -0.77 12.21 -0.21
C TYR A 207 -1.73 12.07 -1.40
N GLN A 208 -2.80 12.84 -1.41
CA GLN A 208 -3.88 12.76 -2.40
C GLN A 208 -4.34 11.32 -2.66
N SER A 209 -4.59 10.58 -1.56
CA SER A 209 -4.99 9.18 -1.50
C SER A 209 -3.90 8.15 -1.85
N TYR A 210 -2.77 8.53 -2.44
CA TYR A 210 -1.64 7.62 -2.71
C TYR A 210 -0.77 7.46 -1.47
N ARG A 211 -0.21 6.26 -1.32
CA ARG A 211 0.50 5.83 -0.12
C ARG A 211 1.98 5.60 -0.40
N SER A 212 2.77 5.71 0.66
CA SER A 212 4.17 5.27 0.70
C SER A 212 4.38 4.30 1.85
N ASP A 213 5.51 3.62 1.83
CA ASP A 213 5.96 2.65 2.82
C ASP A 213 7.47 2.72 3.00
N MET A 214 7.94 2.74 4.24
CA MET A 214 9.36 2.84 4.55
C MET A 214 9.68 2.33 5.95
N THR A 215 10.58 1.36 6.06
CA THR A 215 11.09 0.90 7.36
C THR A 215 12.59 1.18 7.50
N ARG A 216 12.99 1.60 8.70
CA ARG A 216 14.37 1.60 9.18
C ARG A 216 14.46 1.00 10.57
N THR A 217 15.61 0.42 10.86
CA THR A 217 15.92 -0.04 12.22
C THR A 217 17.09 0.77 12.77
N PHE A 218 16.91 1.28 13.97
CA PHE A 218 17.93 2.03 14.71
C PHE A 218 18.30 1.32 16.01
N THR A 219 19.50 1.61 16.52
CA THR A 219 19.88 1.24 17.89
C THR A 219 19.81 2.48 18.77
N ALA A 220 19.12 2.38 19.89
CA ALA A 220 19.07 3.43 20.89
C ALA A 220 20.42 3.47 21.66
N GLY A 221 21.42 4.12 21.08
CA GLY A 221 22.77 4.17 21.54
C GLY A 221 23.73 3.30 20.71
N LYS A 222 24.79 2.77 21.34
CA LYS A 222 25.80 1.98 20.65
C LYS A 222 25.30 0.55 20.35
N SER A 223 25.50 0.09 19.14
CA SER A 223 25.16 -1.25 18.70
C SER A 223 26.16 -2.30 19.19
N THR A 224 25.69 -3.53 19.38
CA THR A 224 26.55 -4.70 19.62
C THR A 224 27.00 -5.32 18.28
N GLU A 225 28.06 -6.12 18.30
CA GLU A 225 28.52 -6.87 17.11
C GLU A 225 27.42 -7.76 16.52
N LYS A 226 26.60 -8.39 17.37
CA LYS A 226 25.48 -9.22 16.94
C LYS A 226 24.41 -8.39 16.22
N GLN A 227 24.03 -7.23 16.75
CA GLN A 227 23.08 -6.31 16.13
C GLN A 227 23.60 -5.82 14.76
N MET A 228 24.88 -5.42 14.71
CA MET A 228 25.52 -5.01 13.47
C MET A 228 25.52 -6.13 12.43
N LYS A 229 25.84 -7.37 12.83
CA LYS A 229 25.81 -8.53 11.93
C LYS A 229 24.43 -8.77 11.33
N ILE A 230 23.37 -8.70 12.16
CA ILE A 230 21.98 -8.87 11.69
C ILE A 230 21.61 -7.74 10.72
N TYR A 231 21.92 -6.50 11.09
CA TYR A 231 21.63 -5.32 10.28
C TYR A 231 22.32 -5.38 8.90
N GLU A 232 23.61 -5.68 8.85
CA GLU A 232 24.34 -5.78 7.58
C GLU A 232 23.84 -6.97 6.74
N THR A 233 23.39 -8.05 7.36
CA THR A 233 22.78 -9.18 6.63
C THR A 233 21.50 -8.74 5.94
N VAL A 234 20.59 -8.03 6.64
CA VAL A 234 19.34 -7.52 6.06
C VAL A 234 19.63 -6.49 4.95
N LYS A 235 20.57 -5.58 5.19
CA LYS A 235 20.99 -4.59 4.20
C LYS A 235 21.55 -5.22 2.92
N VAL A 236 22.37 -6.26 3.04
CA VAL A 236 22.88 -7.03 1.89
C VAL A 236 21.75 -7.75 1.17
N ALA A 237 20.78 -8.31 1.91
CA ALA A 237 19.62 -8.98 1.33
C ALA A 237 18.77 -7.99 0.51
N GLN A 238 18.47 -6.83 1.06
CA GLN A 238 17.74 -5.76 0.37
C GLN A 238 18.47 -5.28 -0.89
N GLN A 239 19.79 -5.09 -0.81
CA GLN A 239 20.57 -4.71 -1.99
C GLN A 239 20.54 -5.76 -3.09
N LYS A 240 20.52 -7.07 -2.74
CA LYS A 240 20.42 -8.16 -3.71
C LYS A 240 19.04 -8.23 -4.34
N ALA A 241 17.98 -8.03 -3.55
CA ALA A 241 16.63 -7.94 -4.07
C ALA A 241 16.47 -6.73 -5.01
N PHE A 242 16.88 -5.55 -4.58
CA PHE A 242 16.83 -4.34 -5.41
C PHE A 242 17.52 -4.52 -6.77
N LYS A 243 18.71 -5.14 -6.78
CA LYS A 243 19.43 -5.43 -8.03
C LYS A 243 18.72 -6.45 -8.92
N ALA A 244 17.87 -7.31 -8.36
CA ALA A 244 17.08 -8.28 -9.11
C ALA A 244 15.78 -7.67 -9.65
N ILE A 245 15.30 -6.56 -9.09
CA ILE A 245 14.08 -5.88 -9.56
C ILE A 245 14.31 -5.30 -10.95
N SER A 246 13.55 -5.80 -11.92
CA SER A 246 13.51 -5.27 -13.29
C SER A 246 12.20 -5.67 -13.97
N PRO A 247 11.80 -5.00 -15.05
CA PRO A 247 10.63 -5.45 -15.81
C PRO A 247 10.82 -6.85 -16.38
N ASN A 248 9.74 -7.62 -16.44
CA ASN A 248 9.65 -9.00 -16.93
C ASN A 248 10.35 -10.06 -16.04
N ILE A 249 10.82 -9.69 -14.83
CA ILE A 249 11.28 -10.66 -13.83
C ILE A 249 10.09 -11.24 -13.03
N SER A 250 10.18 -12.50 -12.63
CA SER A 250 9.20 -13.08 -11.70
C SER A 250 9.37 -12.49 -10.30
N ALA A 251 8.28 -12.10 -9.66
CA ALA A 251 8.27 -11.61 -8.27
C ALA A 251 8.87 -12.62 -7.28
N ALA A 252 8.66 -13.92 -7.50
CA ALA A 252 9.29 -14.99 -6.72
C ALA A 252 10.83 -15.03 -6.86
N GLN A 253 11.38 -14.66 -8.03
CA GLN A 253 12.83 -14.57 -8.21
C GLN A 253 13.44 -13.42 -7.41
N VAL A 254 12.73 -12.31 -7.29
CA VAL A 254 13.14 -11.15 -6.49
C VAL A 254 13.14 -11.51 -5.00
N ASP A 255 12.04 -12.10 -4.47
CA ASP A 255 11.99 -12.63 -3.10
C ASP A 255 13.15 -13.61 -2.85
N GLY A 256 13.36 -14.55 -3.75
CA GLY A 256 14.44 -15.52 -3.66
C GLY A 256 15.85 -14.90 -3.59
N ALA A 257 16.08 -13.73 -4.18
CA ALA A 257 17.38 -13.05 -4.11
C ALA A 257 17.70 -12.56 -2.69
N ALA A 258 16.71 -11.99 -1.98
CA ALA A 258 16.85 -11.59 -0.58
C ALA A 258 16.93 -12.80 0.33
N ARG A 259 16.02 -13.76 0.17
CA ARG A 259 15.89 -14.94 1.02
C ARG A 259 17.15 -15.78 1.05
N ARG A 260 17.73 -16.10 -0.12
CA ARG A 260 19.03 -16.80 -0.22
C ARG A 260 20.17 -16.05 0.47
N ALA A 261 20.16 -14.72 0.48
CA ALA A 261 21.20 -13.97 1.20
C ALA A 261 21.09 -14.12 2.71
N ILE A 262 19.86 -14.11 3.25
CA ILE A 262 19.58 -14.29 4.67
C ILE A 262 19.87 -15.75 5.08
N GLU A 263 19.47 -16.73 4.27
CA GLU A 263 19.77 -18.16 4.48
C GLU A 263 21.28 -18.45 4.54
N ALA A 264 22.04 -17.90 3.57
CA ALA A 264 23.50 -18.06 3.52
C ALA A 264 24.21 -17.48 4.74
N ALA A 265 23.61 -16.49 5.42
CA ALA A 265 24.12 -15.92 6.66
C ALA A 265 23.69 -16.70 7.93
N GLY A 266 22.88 -17.77 7.78
CA GLY A 266 22.39 -18.64 8.86
C GLY A 266 21.12 -18.10 9.57
N PHE A 267 20.37 -17.20 8.93
CA PHE A 267 19.16 -16.59 9.50
C PHE A 267 17.88 -16.93 8.73
N GLY A 268 17.88 -17.94 7.85
CA GLY A 268 16.77 -18.24 6.95
C GLY A 268 15.43 -18.45 7.65
N GLU A 269 15.41 -19.16 8.78
CA GLU A 269 14.20 -19.42 9.58
C GLU A 269 13.60 -18.16 10.25
N PHE A 270 14.36 -17.05 10.28
CA PHE A 270 13.96 -15.80 10.91
C PHE A 270 13.46 -14.74 9.91
N PHE A 271 13.40 -15.04 8.61
CA PHE A 271 12.75 -14.24 7.59
C PHE A 271 11.35 -14.83 7.29
N VAL A 272 10.37 -14.42 8.04
CA VAL A 272 9.07 -15.10 8.20
C VAL A 272 7.93 -14.52 7.37
N HIS A 273 8.19 -13.50 6.54
CA HIS A 273 7.17 -12.86 5.69
C HIS A 273 7.64 -12.78 4.23
N ASN A 274 6.78 -12.28 3.35
CA ASN A 274 7.10 -12.00 1.96
C ASN A 274 8.14 -10.88 1.85
N LEU A 275 8.87 -10.83 0.75
CA LEU A 275 9.82 -9.74 0.53
C LEU A 275 9.14 -8.37 0.37
N GLY A 276 7.90 -8.34 -0.14
CA GLY A 276 7.20 -7.09 -0.34
C GLY A 276 5.89 -7.23 -1.11
N HIS A 277 5.31 -6.08 -1.40
CA HIS A 277 4.00 -5.94 -2.04
C HIS A 277 3.92 -4.67 -2.89
N GLY A 278 2.91 -4.58 -3.75
CA GLY A 278 2.59 -3.35 -4.47
C GLY A 278 2.09 -2.26 -3.51
N VAL A 279 2.35 -1.01 -3.87
CA VAL A 279 1.87 0.18 -3.15
C VAL A 279 1.20 1.13 -4.14
N GLY A 280 0.09 1.75 -3.73
CA GLY A 280 -0.64 2.72 -4.55
C GLY A 280 -1.72 3.44 -3.75
N LEU A 281 -2.97 3.31 -4.17
CA LEU A 281 -4.13 3.78 -3.41
C LEU A 281 -4.40 2.93 -2.17
N GLU A 282 -3.99 1.66 -2.18
CA GLU A 282 -3.94 0.79 -1.00
C GLU A 282 -2.48 0.56 -0.61
N ILE A 283 -2.26 0.31 0.67
CA ILE A 283 -0.91 0.01 1.16
C ILE A 283 -0.43 -1.34 0.63
N HIS A 284 -1.32 -2.34 0.53
CA HIS A 284 -1.04 -3.64 -0.03
C HIS A 284 -1.82 -3.83 -1.33
N GLU A 285 -1.11 -3.84 -2.44
CA GLU A 285 -1.63 -4.10 -3.78
C GLU A 285 -0.81 -5.20 -4.49
N ALA A 286 -1.27 -5.63 -5.66
CA ALA A 286 -0.45 -6.41 -6.57
C ALA A 286 0.66 -5.54 -7.21
N PRO A 287 1.81 -6.13 -7.59
CA PRO A 287 2.20 -7.53 -7.42
C PRO A 287 2.69 -7.84 -6.00
N ILE A 288 2.64 -9.13 -5.60
CA ILE A 288 3.19 -9.60 -4.33
C ILE A 288 4.54 -10.27 -4.56
N LEU A 289 5.57 -9.82 -3.85
CA LEU A 289 6.93 -10.38 -3.91
C LEU A 289 7.07 -11.46 -2.84
N SER A 290 6.72 -12.70 -3.18
CA SER A 290 6.73 -13.85 -2.27
C SER A 290 7.33 -15.09 -2.93
N PRO A 291 7.73 -16.12 -2.16
CA PRO A 291 8.27 -17.37 -2.73
C PRO A 291 7.32 -18.05 -3.72
N ASP A 292 6.02 -17.98 -3.48
CA ASP A 292 4.99 -18.65 -4.26
C ASP A 292 4.28 -17.72 -5.28
N SER A 293 4.76 -16.49 -5.43
CA SER A 293 4.15 -15.52 -6.34
C SER A 293 4.22 -15.98 -7.79
N LYS A 294 3.11 -15.79 -8.50
CA LYS A 294 3.00 -16.00 -9.95
C LYS A 294 3.09 -14.70 -10.74
N ASP A 295 3.23 -13.58 -10.04
CA ASP A 295 3.28 -12.27 -10.65
C ASP A 295 4.60 -12.07 -11.41
N THR A 296 4.50 -11.36 -12.51
CA THR A 296 5.64 -10.86 -13.28
C THR A 296 5.66 -9.35 -13.18
N LEU A 297 6.80 -8.79 -12.80
CA LEU A 297 6.96 -7.37 -12.62
C LEU A 297 6.90 -6.63 -13.97
N ALA A 298 6.21 -5.51 -14.00
CA ALA A 298 6.08 -4.65 -15.16
C ALA A 298 6.62 -3.24 -14.89
N ALA A 299 7.09 -2.56 -15.91
CA ALA A 299 7.39 -1.12 -15.81
C ALA A 299 6.12 -0.37 -15.40
N GLY A 300 6.23 0.53 -14.42
CA GLY A 300 5.12 1.22 -13.78
C GLY A 300 4.60 0.53 -12.49
N ASN A 301 5.04 -0.70 -12.17
CA ASN A 301 4.77 -1.22 -10.83
C ASN A 301 5.55 -0.40 -9.79
N VAL A 302 4.92 -0.16 -8.64
CA VAL A 302 5.55 0.37 -7.43
C VAL A 302 5.40 -0.68 -6.36
N VAL A 303 6.52 -1.11 -5.77
CA VAL A 303 6.57 -2.23 -4.81
C VAL A 303 7.45 -1.90 -3.62
N THR A 304 7.27 -2.59 -2.50
CA THR A 304 8.20 -2.58 -1.37
C THR A 304 9.32 -3.62 -1.56
N ASP A 305 10.49 -3.35 -0.98
CA ASP A 305 11.65 -4.25 -0.87
C ASP A 305 12.09 -4.22 0.59
N GLU A 306 11.57 -5.16 1.41
CA GLU A 306 11.53 -5.08 2.87
C GLU A 306 12.02 -6.35 3.58
N PRO A 307 13.19 -6.90 3.27
CA PRO A 307 13.67 -8.06 3.99
C PRO A 307 13.86 -7.77 5.49
N GLY A 308 13.58 -8.78 6.33
CA GLY A 308 13.73 -8.65 7.78
C GLY A 308 14.24 -9.92 8.44
N ILE A 309 14.87 -9.78 9.59
CA ILE A 309 15.32 -10.88 10.47
C ILE A 309 14.77 -10.59 11.86
N TYR A 310 14.00 -11.55 12.42
CA TYR A 310 13.32 -11.40 13.69
C TYR A 310 13.69 -12.53 14.63
N LEU A 311 14.53 -12.24 15.65
CA LEU A 311 15.02 -13.22 16.61
C LEU A 311 14.16 -13.19 17.89
N PRO A 312 13.35 -14.22 18.16
CA PRO A 312 12.51 -14.28 19.35
C PRO A 312 13.31 -14.06 20.64
N GLY A 313 12.80 -13.17 21.52
CA GLY A 313 13.43 -12.84 22.78
C GLY A 313 14.69 -11.95 22.68
N TYR A 314 15.08 -11.55 21.47
CA TYR A 314 16.25 -10.70 21.25
C TYR A 314 15.89 -9.37 20.58
N GLY A 315 15.28 -9.39 19.43
CA GLY A 315 14.90 -8.23 18.63
C GLY A 315 14.94 -8.53 17.14
N GLY A 316 14.51 -7.56 16.33
CA GLY A 316 14.43 -7.68 14.89
C GLY A 316 15.01 -6.47 14.14
N VAL A 317 15.30 -6.70 12.88
CA VAL A 317 15.75 -5.69 11.91
C VAL A 317 14.94 -5.83 10.64
N ARG A 318 14.37 -4.75 10.15
CA ARG A 318 13.81 -4.59 8.79
C ARG A 318 14.38 -3.32 8.17
N ILE A 319 14.70 -3.40 6.89
CA ILE A 319 15.09 -2.27 6.06
C ILE A 319 14.24 -2.34 4.81
N GLU A 320 13.51 -1.29 4.54
CA GLU A 320 12.52 -1.25 3.47
C GLU A 320 12.60 0.03 2.67
N ASP A 321 12.41 -0.09 1.38
CA ASP A 321 12.17 1.02 0.48
C ASP A 321 10.97 0.76 -0.44
N THR A 322 10.23 1.83 -0.75
CA THR A 322 9.32 1.86 -1.89
C THR A 322 10.13 2.02 -3.18
N VAL A 323 9.87 1.16 -4.15
CA VAL A 323 10.65 1.03 -5.39
C VAL A 323 9.73 1.12 -6.61
N LEU A 324 10.05 2.02 -7.55
CA LEU A 324 9.42 2.08 -8.88
C LEU A 324 10.18 1.20 -9.86
N ILE A 325 9.46 0.36 -10.59
CA ILE A 325 10.01 -0.41 -11.69
C ILE A 325 9.94 0.43 -12.96
N THR A 326 11.10 0.74 -13.52
CA THR A 326 11.25 1.53 -14.74
C THR A 326 11.36 0.63 -15.98
N SER A 327 11.38 1.20 -17.17
CA SER A 327 11.62 0.43 -18.41
C SER A 327 12.97 -0.29 -18.45
N ASN A 328 13.97 0.18 -17.68
CA ASN A 328 15.35 -0.27 -17.73
C ASN A 328 15.89 -0.85 -16.41
N GLY A 329 15.04 -1.02 -15.40
CA GLY A 329 15.44 -1.52 -14.08
C GLY A 329 14.54 -1.02 -12.97
N ALA A 330 15.11 -0.52 -11.89
CA ALA A 330 14.38 -0.06 -10.71
C ALA A 330 14.94 1.25 -10.16
N GLU A 331 14.07 2.05 -9.53
CA GLU A 331 14.41 3.30 -8.87
C GLU A 331 13.82 3.29 -7.45
N ARG A 332 14.64 3.59 -6.42
CA ARG A 332 14.13 3.80 -5.07
C ARG A 332 13.41 5.15 -4.99
N LEU A 333 12.19 5.13 -4.47
CA LEU A 333 11.41 6.34 -4.19
C LEU A 333 11.61 6.83 -2.76
N THR A 334 12.02 5.93 -1.84
CA THR A 334 12.48 6.26 -0.49
C THR A 334 13.97 5.95 -0.37
N THR A 335 14.70 6.78 0.36
CA THR A 335 16.16 6.68 0.51
C THR A 335 16.60 7.16 1.89
N GLY A 336 17.91 7.08 2.17
CA GLY A 336 18.47 7.65 3.38
C GLY A 336 18.36 6.79 4.63
N TYR A 337 19.00 7.26 5.68
CA TYR A 337 18.98 6.66 7.04
C TYR A 337 19.41 5.19 7.12
N TYR A 338 20.32 4.75 6.23
CA TYR A 338 20.89 3.39 6.24
C TYR A 338 22.03 3.25 7.27
N SER A 339 21.82 3.79 8.45
CA SER A 339 22.73 3.66 9.60
C SER A 339 21.99 3.05 10.77
N LEU A 340 22.55 1.98 11.35
CA LEU A 340 22.00 1.38 12.55
C LEU A 340 22.06 2.30 13.76
N GLU A 341 23.11 3.12 13.88
CA GLU A 341 23.29 4.04 15.00
C GLU A 341 22.76 5.44 14.64
N THR A 342 21.92 6.00 15.52
CA THR A 342 21.51 7.39 15.42
C THR A 342 22.70 8.28 15.77
N LEU A 343 23.01 9.27 14.93
CA LEU A 343 24.05 10.25 15.22
C LEU A 343 23.69 11.00 16.51
N ARG A 344 24.67 11.18 17.37
CA ARG A 344 24.60 11.98 18.59
C ARG A 344 25.14 13.38 18.34
#